data_ed69dab176da259cf2ac3454abe7a7e2
#
_entry.id   ed69dab176da259cf2ac3454abe7a7e2
#
_cell.length_a   1.000
_cell.length_b   1.000
_cell.length_c   1.000
_cell.angle_alpha   90.00
_cell.angle_beta   90.00
_cell.angle_gamma   90.00
#
_symmetry.space_group_name_H-M   'P 1'
#
loop_
_entity.id
_entity.type
_entity.pdbx_description
1 polymer ?
#
loop_
_entity_poly.entity_id
_entity_poly.type
_entity_poly.pdbx_seq_one_letter_code
_entity_poly.pdbx_strand_id
1 'polypeptide(L)'
;MNTGRQITIIGAGLAGALLATLLAQRGWRVEVFERRGDPRLHGYAGGRSINLALAERGLHALRQAGTDDAVMRQAVMMRGRMVHPLDGQPELQRYGRDDSEVIWSINRGELNIVLIEAAEAAGATLHFDRRLEQVDFDRSTFVVKGDGHEEKRSFAALVGADGAGSTLRGQMAQVADLGERIDWLDHGYKELEIPPGPGGSFRIEPNALHIWPRGHYMCIALPNDERTFTVTLFMPHAGPHPSFETVPDGDAAADFFASDFADAVPLIPQLEADYERNPVGSLATLTLDRWRIDGRAVLVGDAAHAMVPFHGQGMNCAFEDCVALADALESHDAFEAAFSAFEAERMPNAAAIQHMALENYLEMRDRVDDADYRLQRALELMLQDRHPHRFVPHYAMVSFMRIPYAVALERSEIQRGILQRATAGIEHLDAIDWAAVDADVRSRLGLLEGTPA
;
A
#
# COMPACT_ATOMS: atom_id res chain seq x y z
N MET A 1 -39.08 -9.91 0.17
CA MET A 1 -37.72 -9.48 -0.21
C MET A 1 -37.13 -8.75 0.99
N ASN A 2 -36.00 -9.19 1.49
CA ASN A 2 -35.40 -8.63 2.71
C ASN A 2 -34.82 -7.23 2.39
N THR A 3 -35.55 -6.16 2.69
CA THR A 3 -35.21 -4.77 2.37
C THR A 3 -34.10 -4.20 3.28
N GLY A 4 -33.53 -5.01 4.17
CA GLY A 4 -32.56 -4.58 5.17
C GLY A 4 -31.07 -4.68 4.80
N ARG A 5 -30.71 -5.42 3.74
CA ARG A 5 -29.30 -5.66 3.37
C ARG A 5 -28.98 -5.00 2.01
N GLN A 6 -29.04 -3.69 1.96
CA GLN A 6 -28.64 -2.93 0.78
C GLN A 6 -27.53 -1.93 1.15
N ILE A 7 -26.50 -1.83 0.32
CA ILE A 7 -25.40 -0.88 0.50
C ILE A 7 -25.01 -0.29 -0.85
N THR A 8 -24.60 0.98 -0.84
CA THR A 8 -24.11 1.70 -2.02
C THR A 8 -22.65 2.05 -1.81
N ILE A 9 -21.79 1.69 -2.75
CA ILE A 9 -20.35 1.97 -2.72
C ILE A 9 -20.02 3.03 -3.76
N ILE A 10 -19.25 4.04 -3.36
CA ILE A 10 -18.72 5.07 -4.24
C ILE A 10 -17.26 4.74 -4.52
N GLY A 11 -16.97 4.45 -5.81
CA GLY A 11 -15.67 4.03 -6.31
C GLY A 11 -15.58 2.51 -6.57
N ALA A 12 -15.22 2.13 -7.81
CA ALA A 12 -14.91 0.76 -8.23
C ALA A 12 -13.39 0.52 -8.37
N GLY A 13 -12.58 1.22 -7.56
CA GLY A 13 -11.17 0.92 -7.41
C GLY A 13 -10.98 -0.41 -6.66
N LEU A 14 -9.73 -0.76 -6.33
CA LEU A 14 -9.39 -2.04 -5.70
C LEU A 14 -10.21 -2.33 -4.44
N ALA A 15 -10.30 -1.38 -3.51
CA ALA A 15 -11.06 -1.54 -2.27
C ALA A 15 -12.57 -1.67 -2.54
N GLY A 16 -13.13 -0.78 -3.38
CA GLY A 16 -14.56 -0.81 -3.66
C GLY A 16 -15.04 -2.06 -4.38
N ALA A 17 -14.27 -2.56 -5.35
CA ALA A 17 -14.58 -3.80 -6.07
C ALA A 17 -14.44 -5.04 -5.16
N LEU A 18 -13.38 -5.10 -4.32
CA LEU A 18 -13.21 -6.18 -3.36
C LEU A 18 -14.35 -6.19 -2.32
N LEU A 19 -14.68 -5.02 -1.75
CA LEU A 19 -15.77 -4.92 -0.77
C LEU A 19 -17.10 -5.31 -1.39
N ALA A 20 -17.36 -4.90 -2.64
CA ALA A 20 -18.57 -5.29 -3.37
C ALA A 20 -18.66 -6.81 -3.54
N THR A 21 -17.54 -7.47 -3.86
CA THR A 21 -17.47 -8.93 -3.95
C THR A 21 -17.82 -9.60 -2.61
N LEU A 22 -17.13 -9.19 -1.54
CA LEU A 22 -17.31 -9.77 -0.20
C LEU A 22 -18.75 -9.61 0.31
N LEU A 23 -19.35 -8.45 0.10
CA LEU A 23 -20.72 -8.17 0.54
C LEU A 23 -21.76 -8.90 -0.32
N ALA A 24 -21.59 -8.91 -1.64
CA ALA A 24 -22.51 -9.64 -2.54
C ALA A 24 -22.50 -11.15 -2.26
N GLN A 25 -21.34 -11.77 -2.02
CA GLN A 25 -21.20 -13.16 -1.59
C GLN A 25 -21.93 -13.47 -0.27
N ARG A 26 -22.05 -12.47 0.62
CA ARG A 26 -22.78 -12.55 1.89
C ARG A 26 -24.26 -12.21 1.76
N GLY A 27 -24.76 -12.08 0.53
CA GLY A 27 -26.19 -11.85 0.22
C GLY A 27 -26.66 -10.41 0.36
N TRP A 28 -25.74 -9.44 0.38
CA TRP A 28 -26.07 -8.03 0.30
C TRP A 28 -26.44 -7.62 -1.13
N ARG A 29 -27.42 -6.75 -1.28
CA ARG A 29 -27.63 -6.03 -2.52
C ARG A 29 -26.64 -4.86 -2.59
N VAL A 30 -25.68 -4.94 -3.52
CA VAL A 30 -24.59 -3.97 -3.67
C VAL A 30 -24.74 -3.22 -4.99
N GLU A 31 -24.75 -1.90 -4.92
CA GLU A 31 -24.63 -1.01 -6.09
C GLU A 31 -23.35 -0.20 -5.96
N VAL A 32 -22.52 -0.17 -7.01
CA VAL A 32 -21.25 0.55 -7.05
C VAL A 32 -21.31 1.63 -8.11
N PHE A 33 -20.89 2.86 -7.78
CA PHE A 33 -20.84 3.99 -8.71
C PHE A 33 -19.39 4.42 -8.90
N GLU A 34 -18.91 4.34 -10.16
CA GLU A 34 -17.55 4.70 -10.54
C GLU A 34 -17.58 5.87 -11.52
N ARG A 35 -16.77 6.90 -11.25
CA ARG A 35 -16.69 8.11 -12.10
C ARG A 35 -16.00 7.88 -13.44
N ARG A 36 -15.12 6.87 -13.54
CA ARG A 36 -14.40 6.52 -14.76
C ARG A 36 -15.19 5.50 -15.57
N GLY A 37 -14.83 5.41 -16.86
CA GLY A 37 -15.32 4.35 -17.72
C GLY A 37 -14.84 2.96 -17.29
N ASP A 38 -15.48 1.94 -17.83
CA ASP A 38 -15.13 0.56 -17.57
C ASP A 38 -13.70 0.25 -18.07
N PRO A 39 -12.76 -0.13 -17.20
CA PRO A 39 -11.37 -0.39 -17.58
C PRO A 39 -11.22 -1.58 -18.53
N ARG A 40 -12.18 -2.47 -18.59
CA ARG A 40 -12.19 -3.63 -19.51
C ARG A 40 -12.40 -3.19 -20.97
N LEU A 41 -13.07 -2.05 -21.20
CA LEU A 41 -13.39 -1.53 -22.54
C LEU A 41 -12.33 -0.54 -23.05
N HIS A 42 -11.74 0.25 -22.16
CA HIS A 42 -10.90 1.39 -22.54
C HIS A 42 -9.47 1.32 -21.99
N GLY A 43 -9.12 0.20 -21.34
CA GLY A 43 -7.90 0.09 -20.55
C GLY A 43 -7.97 0.90 -19.24
N TYR A 44 -7.01 0.69 -18.38
CA TYR A 44 -6.95 1.36 -17.08
C TYR A 44 -6.52 2.83 -17.25
N ALA A 45 -7.44 3.76 -17.03
CA ALA A 45 -7.21 5.21 -17.19
C ALA A 45 -6.53 5.88 -15.96
N GLY A 46 -5.95 5.11 -15.07
CA GLY A 46 -5.35 5.60 -13.80
C GLY A 46 -3.92 6.14 -13.90
N GLY A 47 -3.40 6.39 -15.09
CA GLY A 47 -1.98 6.66 -15.34
C GLY A 47 -1.22 5.38 -15.67
N ARG A 48 0.12 5.47 -15.88
CA ARG A 48 0.96 4.27 -15.98
C ARG A 48 0.85 3.48 -14.67
N SER A 49 0.87 2.18 -14.80
CA SER A 49 0.61 1.26 -13.71
C SER A 49 1.71 1.35 -12.65
N ILE A 50 1.39 1.97 -11.52
CA ILE A 50 2.19 1.75 -10.30
C ILE A 50 1.94 0.32 -9.87
N ASN A 51 2.98 -0.51 -9.85
CA ASN A 51 2.89 -1.84 -9.30
C ASN A 51 2.62 -1.79 -7.81
N LEU A 52 1.87 -2.76 -7.37
CA LEU A 52 1.51 -2.90 -5.97
C LEU A 52 2.27 -4.07 -5.35
N ALA A 53 2.72 -3.89 -4.12
CA ALA A 53 3.31 -4.96 -3.33
C ALA A 53 2.18 -5.70 -2.58
N LEU A 54 1.82 -6.89 -3.07
CA LEU A 54 0.82 -7.74 -2.43
C LEU A 54 1.50 -8.59 -1.36
N ALA A 55 1.01 -8.48 -0.13
CA ALA A 55 1.48 -9.16 1.07
C ALA A 55 0.41 -10.11 1.63
N GLU A 56 0.71 -10.86 2.69
CA GLU A 56 -0.22 -11.86 3.26
C GLU A 56 -1.58 -11.26 3.64
N ARG A 57 -1.62 -10.00 4.10
CA ARG A 57 -2.88 -9.30 4.45
C ARG A 57 -3.80 -9.15 3.25
N GLY A 58 -3.25 -8.70 2.14
CA GLY A 58 -3.99 -8.58 0.88
C GLY A 58 -4.37 -9.94 0.31
N LEU A 59 -3.45 -10.92 0.34
CA LEU A 59 -3.74 -12.30 -0.08
C LEU A 59 -4.87 -12.93 0.73
N HIS A 60 -4.92 -12.69 2.03
CA HIS A 60 -6.00 -13.17 2.88
C HIS A 60 -7.36 -12.63 2.44
N ALA A 61 -7.45 -11.34 2.15
CA ALA A 61 -8.69 -10.74 1.68
C ALA A 61 -9.12 -11.29 0.30
N LEU A 62 -8.14 -11.49 -0.60
CA LEU A 62 -8.38 -12.12 -1.91
C LEU A 62 -8.86 -13.56 -1.79
N ARG A 63 -8.29 -14.36 -0.86
CA ARG A 63 -8.78 -15.71 -0.56
C ARG A 63 -10.22 -15.71 -0.05
N GLN A 64 -10.58 -14.76 0.80
CA GLN A 64 -11.97 -14.62 1.25
C GLN A 64 -12.93 -14.29 0.10
N ALA A 65 -12.47 -13.50 -0.88
CA ALA A 65 -13.25 -13.21 -2.08
C ALA A 65 -13.19 -14.32 -3.14
N GLY A 66 -12.32 -15.34 -2.98
CA GLY A 66 -12.11 -16.42 -3.96
C GLY A 66 -11.43 -15.95 -5.24
N THR A 67 -10.59 -14.89 -5.16
CA THR A 67 -9.93 -14.27 -6.32
C THR A 67 -8.42 -14.46 -6.32
N ASP A 68 -7.86 -15.03 -5.26
CA ASP A 68 -6.41 -15.20 -5.07
C ASP A 68 -5.75 -16.00 -6.20
N ASP A 69 -6.32 -17.10 -6.63
CA ASP A 69 -5.79 -17.90 -7.74
C ASP A 69 -5.72 -17.09 -9.06
N ALA A 70 -6.71 -16.26 -9.34
CA ALA A 70 -6.73 -15.43 -10.54
C ALA A 70 -5.65 -14.34 -10.47
N VAL A 71 -5.50 -13.71 -9.31
CA VAL A 71 -4.51 -12.68 -9.03
C VAL A 71 -3.09 -13.25 -9.08
N MET A 72 -2.85 -14.40 -8.46
CA MET A 72 -1.52 -15.01 -8.37
C MET A 72 -0.97 -15.50 -9.71
N ARG A 73 -1.82 -15.69 -10.73
CA ARG A 73 -1.34 -16.01 -12.09
C ARG A 73 -0.61 -14.85 -12.78
N GLN A 74 -0.85 -13.62 -12.33
CA GLN A 74 -0.28 -12.38 -12.88
C GLN A 74 0.77 -11.77 -11.94
N ALA A 75 0.94 -12.34 -10.76
CA ALA A 75 1.84 -11.81 -9.75
C ALA A 75 3.28 -12.30 -9.93
N VAL A 76 4.24 -11.39 -9.79
CA VAL A 76 5.67 -11.71 -9.85
C VAL A 76 6.25 -11.75 -8.43
N MET A 77 6.86 -12.88 -8.08
CA MET A 77 7.49 -13.05 -6.76
C MET A 77 8.64 -12.07 -6.54
N MET A 78 8.69 -11.44 -5.38
CA MET A 78 9.83 -10.64 -4.92
C MET A 78 10.37 -11.21 -3.60
N ARG A 79 11.57 -11.80 -3.65
CA ARG A 79 12.25 -12.42 -2.51
C ARG A 79 12.89 -11.41 -1.57
N GLY A 80 13.18 -10.21 -2.06
CA GLY A 80 13.90 -9.21 -1.32
C GLY A 80 14.08 -7.92 -2.12
N ARG A 81 14.92 -7.06 -1.58
CA ARG A 81 15.41 -5.85 -2.25
C ARG A 81 16.77 -6.16 -2.89
N MET A 82 16.90 -5.95 -4.18
CA MET A 82 18.18 -5.92 -4.88
C MET A 82 18.73 -4.51 -4.74
N VAL A 83 19.66 -4.31 -3.83
CA VAL A 83 20.26 -3.00 -3.53
C VAL A 83 21.40 -2.74 -4.50
N HIS A 84 21.33 -1.63 -5.23
CA HIS A 84 22.33 -1.14 -6.16
C HIS A 84 23.10 0.02 -5.49
N PRO A 85 24.25 -0.25 -4.88
CA PRO A 85 25.08 0.81 -4.27
C PRO A 85 25.63 1.73 -5.36
N LEU A 86 26.12 2.92 -4.96
CA LEU A 86 26.78 3.83 -5.90
C LEU A 86 28.06 3.17 -6.47
N ASP A 87 28.81 2.53 -5.58
CA ASP A 87 30.02 1.76 -5.91
C ASP A 87 29.86 0.30 -5.48
N GLY A 88 30.14 -0.65 -6.37
CA GLY A 88 30.09 -2.07 -6.06
C GLY A 88 29.12 -2.88 -6.92
N GLN A 89 28.80 -4.08 -6.47
CA GLN A 89 27.86 -4.97 -7.16
C GLN A 89 26.52 -4.97 -6.44
N PRO A 90 25.41 -5.13 -7.16
CA PRO A 90 24.08 -5.31 -6.56
C PRO A 90 24.05 -6.51 -5.60
N GLU A 91 23.37 -6.34 -4.45
CA GLU A 91 23.23 -7.35 -3.42
C GLU A 91 21.77 -7.58 -3.08
N LEU A 92 21.34 -8.86 -3.02
CA LEU A 92 19.99 -9.22 -2.63
C LEU A 92 19.85 -9.26 -1.09
N GLN A 93 19.10 -8.33 -0.55
CA GLN A 93 18.67 -8.35 0.85
C GLN A 93 17.28 -9.00 0.94
N ARG A 94 17.23 -10.25 1.40
CA ARG A 94 15.96 -10.98 1.51
C ARG A 94 15.00 -10.32 2.51
N TYR A 95 13.71 -10.39 2.20
CA TYR A 95 12.65 -9.95 3.11
C TYR A 95 12.46 -10.91 4.27
N GLY A 96 12.41 -12.20 3.98
CA GLY A 96 12.19 -13.27 4.93
C GLY A 96 13.27 -14.35 4.87
N ARG A 97 13.06 -15.44 5.62
CA ARG A 97 14.02 -16.54 5.76
C ARG A 97 14.17 -17.37 4.50
N ASP A 98 13.07 -17.61 3.80
CA ASP A 98 13.01 -18.41 2.58
C ASP A 98 11.87 -17.92 1.65
N ASP A 99 11.54 -18.70 0.63
CA ASP A 99 10.53 -18.35 -0.38
C ASP A 99 9.07 -18.52 0.12
N SER A 100 8.85 -18.91 1.37
CA SER A 100 7.54 -18.83 2.02
C SER A 100 7.24 -17.43 2.58
N GLU A 101 8.28 -16.63 2.82
CA GLU A 101 8.22 -15.27 3.33
C GLU A 101 8.63 -14.28 2.23
N VAL A 102 7.72 -14.04 1.28
CA VAL A 102 7.91 -13.18 0.11
C VAL A 102 6.72 -12.24 -0.07
N ILE A 103 6.90 -11.20 -0.86
CA ILE A 103 5.80 -10.36 -1.36
C ILE A 103 5.71 -10.51 -2.87
N TRP A 104 4.61 -10.02 -3.45
CA TRP A 104 4.33 -10.19 -4.87
C TRP A 104 4.10 -8.83 -5.52
N SER A 105 4.73 -8.59 -6.66
CA SER A 105 4.43 -7.45 -7.50
C SER A 105 3.24 -7.77 -8.38
N ILE A 106 2.27 -6.86 -8.45
CA ILE A 106 1.09 -7.01 -9.29
C ILE A 106 0.73 -5.69 -9.97
N ASN A 107 0.31 -5.78 -11.23
CA ASN A 107 -0.21 -4.66 -11.99
C ASN A 107 -1.55 -4.20 -11.40
N ARG A 108 -1.66 -2.90 -11.07
CA ARG A 108 -2.85 -2.33 -10.44
C ARG A 108 -4.09 -2.42 -11.32
N GLY A 109 -3.93 -2.20 -12.63
CA GLY A 109 -5.04 -2.23 -13.59
C GLY A 109 -5.62 -3.62 -13.74
N GLU A 110 -4.76 -4.62 -13.89
CA GLU A 110 -5.15 -6.03 -14.01
C GLU A 110 -5.81 -6.56 -12.75
N LEU A 111 -5.24 -6.25 -11.58
CA LEU A 111 -5.88 -6.57 -10.30
C LEU A 111 -7.27 -5.93 -10.19
N ASN A 112 -7.44 -4.68 -10.62
CA ASN A 112 -8.74 -4.01 -10.59
C ASN A 112 -9.75 -4.70 -11.51
N ILE A 113 -9.36 -5.13 -12.71
CA ILE A 113 -10.21 -5.87 -13.65
C ILE A 113 -10.69 -7.18 -13.01
N VAL A 114 -9.78 -7.98 -12.43
CA VAL A 114 -10.13 -9.23 -11.74
C VAL A 114 -11.16 -8.99 -10.63
N LEU A 115 -10.98 -7.93 -9.83
CA LEU A 115 -11.91 -7.62 -8.73
C LEU A 115 -13.27 -7.10 -9.22
N ILE A 116 -13.31 -6.32 -10.31
CA ILE A 116 -14.56 -5.88 -10.94
C ILE A 116 -15.35 -7.08 -11.46
N GLU A 117 -14.69 -7.99 -12.17
CA GLU A 117 -15.32 -9.22 -12.68
C GLU A 117 -15.86 -10.10 -11.53
N ALA A 118 -15.09 -10.22 -10.45
CA ALA A 118 -15.53 -10.97 -9.27
C ALA A 118 -16.74 -10.32 -8.60
N ALA A 119 -16.79 -9.00 -8.51
CA ALA A 119 -17.92 -8.28 -7.93
C ALA A 119 -19.23 -8.51 -8.74
N GLU A 120 -19.15 -8.42 -10.06
CA GLU A 120 -20.29 -8.70 -10.94
C GLU A 120 -20.70 -10.19 -10.87
N ALA A 121 -19.74 -11.10 -10.88
CA ALA A 121 -20.01 -12.54 -10.74
C ALA A 121 -20.68 -12.89 -9.39
N ALA A 122 -20.36 -12.15 -8.32
CA ALA A 122 -20.99 -12.27 -7.02
C ALA A 122 -22.40 -11.64 -6.95
N GLY A 123 -22.80 -10.87 -7.97
CA GLY A 123 -24.13 -10.25 -8.08
C GLY A 123 -24.19 -8.77 -7.71
N ALA A 124 -23.05 -8.09 -7.56
CA ALA A 124 -23.02 -6.64 -7.43
C ALA A 124 -23.36 -5.97 -8.78
N THR A 125 -24.00 -4.79 -8.73
CA THR A 125 -24.29 -3.98 -9.92
C THR A 125 -23.33 -2.80 -9.97
N LEU A 126 -22.52 -2.70 -11.03
CA LEU A 126 -21.56 -1.63 -11.23
C LEU A 126 -22.07 -0.64 -12.27
N HIS A 127 -22.00 0.65 -11.94
CA HIS A 127 -22.38 1.77 -12.78
C HIS A 127 -21.14 2.60 -13.07
N PHE A 128 -20.56 2.44 -14.27
CA PHE A 128 -19.43 3.23 -14.75
C PHE A 128 -19.88 4.56 -15.34
N ASP A 129 -18.94 5.52 -15.48
CA ASP A 129 -19.21 6.88 -15.94
C ASP A 129 -20.30 7.57 -15.11
N ARG A 130 -20.30 7.31 -13.80
CA ARG A 130 -21.28 7.85 -12.83
C ARG A 130 -20.54 8.47 -11.66
N ARG A 131 -20.31 9.77 -11.73
CA ARG A 131 -19.62 10.54 -10.69
C ARG A 131 -20.59 11.00 -9.62
N LEU A 132 -20.25 10.78 -8.36
CA LEU A 132 -20.97 11.38 -7.23
C LEU A 132 -20.81 12.91 -7.27
N GLU A 133 -21.92 13.65 -7.17
CA GLU A 133 -21.94 15.11 -7.14
C GLU A 133 -22.38 15.64 -5.77
N GLN A 134 -23.43 15.08 -5.19
CA GLN A 134 -24.03 15.57 -3.96
C GLN A 134 -24.63 14.45 -3.12
N VAL A 135 -24.59 14.61 -1.80
CA VAL A 135 -25.28 13.73 -0.84
C VAL A 135 -26.13 14.57 0.10
N ASP A 136 -27.38 14.16 0.25
CA ASP A 136 -28.32 14.67 1.26
C ASP A 136 -28.46 13.58 2.34
N PHE A 137 -27.67 13.70 3.41
CA PHE A 137 -27.66 12.71 4.47
C PHE A 137 -28.98 12.68 5.27
N ASP A 138 -29.71 13.81 5.38
CA ASP A 138 -30.97 13.85 6.12
C ASP A 138 -32.10 13.13 5.37
N ARG A 139 -32.10 13.22 4.03
CA ARG A 139 -33.08 12.53 3.19
C ARG A 139 -32.62 11.16 2.69
N SER A 140 -31.38 10.76 3.00
CA SER A 140 -30.75 9.53 2.50
C SER A 140 -30.83 9.43 0.97
N THR A 141 -30.43 10.52 0.29
CA THR A 141 -30.40 10.59 -1.18
C THR A 141 -29.06 11.14 -1.66
N PHE A 142 -28.65 10.71 -2.86
CA PHE A 142 -27.46 11.21 -3.52
C PHE A 142 -27.73 11.50 -4.99
N VAL A 143 -26.89 12.32 -5.60
CA VAL A 143 -26.95 12.65 -7.03
C VAL A 143 -25.67 12.16 -7.68
N VAL A 144 -25.81 11.38 -8.74
CA VAL A 144 -24.73 11.01 -9.65
C VAL A 144 -24.92 11.65 -11.00
N LYS A 145 -23.81 11.98 -11.66
CA LYS A 145 -23.79 12.57 -12.99
C LYS A 145 -23.04 11.67 -13.97
N GLY A 146 -23.64 11.44 -15.13
CA GLY A 146 -23.03 10.72 -16.25
C GLY A 146 -23.82 10.94 -17.53
N ASP A 147 -23.17 10.83 -18.69
CA ASP A 147 -23.78 11.07 -20.02
C ASP A 147 -24.51 12.41 -20.15
N GLY A 148 -24.04 13.43 -19.44
CA GLY A 148 -24.67 14.76 -19.44
C GLY A 148 -25.95 14.89 -18.60
N HIS A 149 -26.38 13.84 -17.92
CA HIS A 149 -27.57 13.80 -17.07
C HIS A 149 -27.23 13.59 -15.60
N GLU A 150 -28.07 14.19 -14.74
CA GLU A 150 -28.06 13.95 -13.30
C GLU A 150 -29.15 12.95 -12.93
N GLU A 151 -28.78 12.00 -12.09
CA GLU A 151 -29.70 11.01 -11.55
C GLU A 151 -29.72 11.08 -10.04
N LYS A 152 -30.90 11.25 -9.45
CA LYS A 152 -31.10 11.24 -8.00
C LYS A 152 -31.49 9.83 -7.57
N ARG A 153 -30.75 9.28 -6.58
CA ARG A 153 -30.94 7.95 -6.00
C ARG A 153 -31.14 8.05 -4.49
N SER A 154 -31.77 7.02 -3.90
CA SER A 154 -31.79 6.81 -2.45
C SER A 154 -30.78 5.76 -2.02
N PHE A 155 -30.34 5.83 -0.78
CA PHE A 155 -29.44 4.83 -0.19
C PHE A 155 -29.91 4.39 1.20
N ALA A 156 -29.54 3.17 1.60
CA ALA A 156 -29.66 2.72 2.98
C ALA A 156 -28.41 3.12 3.78
N ALA A 157 -27.22 2.88 3.21
CA ALA A 157 -25.93 3.35 3.69
C ALA A 157 -24.97 3.53 2.51
N LEU A 158 -24.02 4.48 2.64
CA LEU A 158 -22.95 4.75 1.67
C LEU A 158 -21.59 4.28 2.20
N VAL A 159 -20.79 3.71 1.31
CA VAL A 159 -19.36 3.46 1.58
C VAL A 159 -18.52 4.23 0.59
N GLY A 160 -17.59 5.06 1.08
CA GLY A 160 -16.62 5.78 0.26
C GLY A 160 -15.36 4.94 0.07
N ALA A 161 -15.16 4.44 -1.15
CA ALA A 161 -13.97 3.75 -1.62
C ALA A 161 -13.36 4.47 -2.84
N ASP A 162 -13.59 5.78 -2.94
CA ASP A 162 -13.28 6.64 -4.08
C ASP A 162 -11.88 7.29 -4.02
N GLY A 163 -11.01 6.76 -3.14
CA GLY A 163 -9.58 7.04 -3.09
C GLY A 163 -9.22 8.33 -2.38
N ALA A 164 -7.93 8.72 -2.42
CA ALA A 164 -7.38 9.85 -1.68
C ALA A 164 -8.10 11.17 -1.95
N GLY A 165 -8.58 11.40 -3.18
CA GLY A 165 -9.41 12.55 -3.56
C GLY A 165 -10.91 12.31 -3.39
N SER A 166 -11.35 11.61 -2.34
CA SER A 166 -12.73 11.19 -2.13
C SER A 166 -13.75 12.34 -2.18
N THR A 167 -14.71 12.21 -3.09
CA THR A 167 -15.85 13.10 -3.15
C THR A 167 -16.80 12.86 -1.98
N LEU A 168 -16.99 11.61 -1.58
CA LEU A 168 -17.86 11.29 -0.44
C LEU A 168 -17.31 11.90 0.85
N ARG A 169 -15.98 11.82 1.10
CA ARG A 169 -15.34 12.48 2.25
C ARG A 169 -15.63 13.98 2.23
N GLY A 170 -15.50 14.65 1.07
CA GLY A 170 -15.82 16.06 0.92
C GLY A 170 -17.28 16.40 1.22
N GLN A 171 -18.24 15.52 0.88
CA GLN A 171 -19.64 15.67 1.24
C GLN A 171 -19.90 15.45 2.74
N MET A 172 -19.21 14.48 3.35
CA MET A 172 -19.28 14.22 4.80
C MET A 172 -18.75 15.42 5.61
N ALA A 173 -17.65 16.03 5.16
CA ALA A 173 -17.05 17.20 5.79
C ALA A 173 -17.95 18.44 5.80
N GLN A 174 -18.99 18.50 4.94
CA GLN A 174 -19.97 19.60 4.96
C GLN A 174 -20.98 19.50 6.11
N VAL A 175 -21.15 18.30 6.68
CA VAL A 175 -22.17 18.05 7.72
C VAL A 175 -21.57 17.65 9.07
N ALA A 176 -20.29 17.30 9.11
CA ALA A 176 -19.57 16.97 10.35
C ALA A 176 -18.09 17.31 10.21
N ASP A 177 -17.45 17.67 11.32
CA ASP A 177 -16.00 17.79 11.37
C ASP A 177 -15.40 16.38 11.38
N LEU A 178 -14.58 16.07 10.36
CA LEU A 178 -13.87 14.81 10.24
C LEU A 178 -12.45 14.87 10.83
N GLY A 179 -11.99 16.05 11.26
CA GLY A 179 -10.60 16.25 11.72
C GLY A 179 -9.56 16.00 10.63
N GLU A 180 -9.91 16.35 9.37
CA GLU A 180 -9.06 16.07 8.21
C GLU A 180 -7.74 16.83 8.28
N ARG A 181 -6.63 16.11 8.14
CA ARG A 181 -5.27 16.64 8.00
C ARG A 181 -4.58 15.97 6.83
N ILE A 182 -3.89 16.76 6.02
CA ILE A 182 -3.11 16.27 4.88
C ILE A 182 -1.67 16.76 5.07
N ASP A 183 -0.77 15.83 5.34
CA ASP A 183 0.66 16.09 5.50
C ASP A 183 1.37 15.78 4.18
N TRP A 184 1.73 16.83 3.45
CA TRP A 184 2.46 16.72 2.20
C TRP A 184 3.94 16.43 2.45
N LEU A 185 4.48 15.46 1.72
CA LEU A 185 5.92 15.23 1.70
C LEU A 185 6.59 16.27 0.78
N ASP A 186 7.78 16.70 1.14
CA ASP A 186 8.61 17.59 0.30
C ASP A 186 9.18 16.89 -0.94
N HIS A 187 8.96 15.58 -1.05
CA HIS A 187 9.35 14.74 -2.19
C HIS A 187 8.17 14.45 -3.11
N GLY A 188 8.50 14.41 -4.40
CA GLY A 188 7.63 13.88 -5.43
C GLY A 188 8.15 12.56 -5.97
N TYR A 189 7.42 12.03 -6.95
CA TYR A 189 7.85 10.86 -7.69
C TYR A 189 7.61 11.02 -9.18
N LYS A 190 8.42 10.33 -9.99
CA LYS A 190 8.26 10.25 -11.45
C LYS A 190 8.42 8.82 -11.91
N GLU A 191 7.51 8.38 -12.78
CA GLU A 191 7.49 7.02 -13.30
C GLU A 191 8.27 6.93 -14.61
N LEU A 192 9.07 5.86 -14.75
CA LEU A 192 9.84 5.48 -15.92
C LEU A 192 9.60 3.99 -16.17
N GLU A 193 10.18 3.43 -17.25
CA GLU A 193 9.98 2.02 -17.59
C GLU A 193 11.27 1.34 -18.03
N ILE A 194 11.50 0.13 -17.54
CA ILE A 194 12.44 -0.82 -18.13
C ILE A 194 11.63 -1.76 -19.04
N PRO A 195 11.77 -1.67 -20.36
CA PRO A 195 11.06 -2.55 -21.29
C PRO A 195 11.64 -3.96 -21.29
N PRO A 196 10.94 -4.95 -21.91
CA PRO A 196 11.49 -6.29 -22.06
C PRO A 196 12.83 -6.31 -22.79
N GLY A 197 13.66 -7.25 -22.43
CA GLY A 197 14.93 -7.53 -23.09
C GLY A 197 14.77 -8.28 -24.43
N PRO A 198 15.88 -8.60 -25.09
CA PRO A 198 15.87 -9.39 -26.34
C PRO A 198 15.13 -10.72 -26.15
N GLY A 199 14.28 -11.06 -27.11
CA GLY A 199 13.47 -12.28 -27.05
C GLY A 199 12.34 -12.26 -26.00
N GLY A 200 12.00 -11.09 -25.47
CA GLY A 200 10.96 -10.93 -24.45
C GLY A 200 11.38 -11.43 -23.07
N SER A 201 12.68 -11.38 -22.73
CA SER A 201 13.19 -11.71 -21.40
C SER A 201 13.15 -10.51 -20.46
N PHE A 202 13.23 -10.75 -19.15
CA PHE A 202 13.57 -9.68 -18.22
C PHE A 202 15.00 -9.16 -18.46
N ARG A 203 15.23 -7.85 -18.27
CA ARG A 203 16.56 -7.24 -18.43
C ARG A 203 17.43 -7.37 -17.18
N ILE A 204 16.81 -7.48 -16.03
CA ILE A 204 17.46 -7.64 -14.71
C ILE A 204 16.74 -8.74 -13.92
N GLU A 205 17.21 -9.07 -12.72
CA GLU A 205 16.62 -10.10 -11.84
C GLU A 205 15.12 -9.87 -11.61
N PRO A 206 14.22 -10.75 -12.05
CA PRO A 206 12.78 -10.51 -11.94
C PRO A 206 12.22 -10.70 -10.52
N ASN A 207 12.89 -11.47 -9.67
CA ASN A 207 12.37 -11.88 -8.38
C ASN A 207 12.85 -10.98 -7.23
N ALA A 208 13.00 -9.68 -7.50
CA ALA A 208 13.41 -8.69 -6.53
C ALA A 208 12.75 -7.33 -6.81
N LEU A 209 12.55 -6.55 -5.77
CA LEU A 209 12.40 -5.10 -5.88
C LEU A 209 13.80 -4.51 -6.01
N HIS A 210 14.12 -3.88 -7.12
CA HIS A 210 15.38 -3.17 -7.27
C HIS A 210 15.31 -1.80 -6.61
N ILE A 211 16.38 -1.41 -5.92
CA ILE A 211 16.49 -0.11 -5.26
C ILE A 211 17.89 0.46 -5.45
N TRP A 212 17.97 1.72 -5.86
CA TRP A 212 19.16 2.55 -5.94
C TRP A 212 19.06 3.65 -4.88
N PRO A 213 19.51 3.43 -3.63
CA PRO A 213 19.52 4.44 -2.58
C PRO A 213 20.62 5.45 -2.83
N ARG A 214 20.32 6.77 -2.65
CA ARG A 214 21.26 7.89 -2.86
C ARG A 214 21.12 8.95 -1.78
N GLY A 215 20.87 8.54 -0.52
CA GLY A 215 20.67 9.47 0.58
C GLY A 215 19.32 10.18 0.50
N HIS A 216 19.26 11.40 -0.02
CA HIS A 216 18.03 12.20 -0.04
C HIS A 216 17.07 11.88 -1.20
N TYR A 217 17.41 10.95 -2.08
CA TYR A 217 16.60 10.51 -3.22
C TYR A 217 16.89 9.05 -3.52
N MET A 218 16.02 8.43 -4.27
CA MET A 218 16.19 7.03 -4.65
C MET A 218 15.42 6.70 -5.93
N CYS A 219 15.86 5.65 -6.60
CA CYS A 219 15.11 5.01 -7.66
C CYS A 219 14.74 3.60 -7.24
N ILE A 220 13.53 3.14 -7.59
CA ILE A 220 13.12 1.75 -7.40
C ILE A 220 12.57 1.17 -8.70
N ALA A 221 12.61 -0.15 -8.85
CA ALA A 221 11.99 -0.83 -9.98
C ALA A 221 11.28 -2.12 -9.52
N LEU A 222 10.00 -2.24 -9.87
CA LEU A 222 9.18 -3.40 -9.55
C LEU A 222 8.86 -4.17 -10.82
N PRO A 223 8.97 -5.51 -10.83
CA PRO A 223 8.71 -6.34 -12.00
C PRO A 223 7.22 -6.41 -12.36
N ASN A 224 6.93 -6.52 -13.65
CA ASN A 224 5.62 -6.83 -14.22
C ASN A 224 5.65 -8.22 -14.87
N ASP A 225 4.50 -8.85 -15.01
CA ASP A 225 4.37 -10.14 -15.68
C ASP A 225 4.67 -10.07 -17.19
N GLU A 226 4.45 -8.90 -17.85
CA GLU A 226 4.87 -8.64 -19.22
C GLU A 226 6.39 -8.50 -19.39
N ARG A 227 7.16 -8.76 -18.33
CA ARG A 227 8.62 -8.68 -18.29
C ARG A 227 9.20 -7.28 -18.46
N THR A 228 8.40 -6.30 -18.14
CA THR A 228 8.82 -4.91 -17.90
C THR A 228 9.12 -4.70 -16.41
N PHE A 229 9.66 -3.52 -16.06
CA PHE A 229 9.67 -3.01 -14.70
C PHE A 229 9.10 -1.61 -14.69
N THR A 230 8.22 -1.34 -13.74
CA THR A 230 7.83 0.03 -13.41
C THR A 230 8.93 0.63 -12.53
N VAL A 231 9.56 1.68 -13.06
CA VAL A 231 10.64 2.40 -12.37
C VAL A 231 10.06 3.67 -11.77
N THR A 232 10.39 3.94 -10.51
CA THR A 232 9.93 5.15 -9.83
C THR A 232 11.13 5.89 -9.24
N LEU A 233 11.35 7.11 -9.71
CA LEU A 233 12.30 8.04 -9.13
C LEU A 233 11.60 8.88 -8.05
N PHE A 234 12.16 8.89 -6.83
CA PHE A 234 11.73 9.74 -5.73
C PHE A 234 12.83 10.76 -5.42
N MET A 235 12.50 12.05 -5.47
CA MET A 235 13.42 13.13 -5.07
C MET A 235 12.66 14.39 -4.63
N PRO A 236 13.33 15.37 -3.98
CA PRO A 236 12.70 16.62 -3.57
C PRO A 236 12.04 17.36 -4.73
N HIS A 237 10.92 18.04 -4.46
CA HIS A 237 10.30 18.91 -5.45
C HIS A 237 11.20 20.08 -5.83
N ALA A 238 11.85 20.69 -4.83
CA ALA A 238 12.73 21.85 -4.98
C ALA A 238 13.90 21.81 -3.99
N GLY A 239 14.88 22.69 -4.18
CA GLY A 239 16.04 22.85 -3.29
C GLY A 239 17.36 22.48 -3.95
N PRO A 240 18.37 22.01 -3.18
CA PRO A 240 19.66 21.62 -3.73
C PRO A 240 19.54 20.52 -4.79
N HIS A 241 20.51 20.47 -5.71
CA HIS A 241 20.59 19.38 -6.69
C HIS A 241 20.91 18.04 -5.99
N PRO A 242 20.19 16.92 -6.36
CA PRO A 242 19.11 16.87 -7.34
C PRO A 242 17.72 17.15 -6.73
N SER A 243 16.90 17.84 -7.49
CA SER A 243 15.48 18.04 -7.23
C SER A 243 14.74 18.14 -8.57
N PHE A 244 13.40 18.01 -8.57
CA PHE A 244 12.61 18.19 -9.81
C PHE A 244 12.72 19.61 -10.37
N GLU A 245 13.04 20.60 -9.55
CA GLU A 245 13.36 21.97 -9.99
C GLU A 245 14.70 22.04 -10.74
N THR A 246 15.73 21.30 -10.29
CA THR A 246 17.07 21.32 -10.85
C THR A 246 17.31 20.24 -11.93
N VAL A 247 16.38 19.32 -12.10
CA VAL A 247 16.32 18.31 -13.18
C VAL A 247 14.98 18.49 -13.91
N PRO A 248 14.81 19.58 -14.69
CA PRO A 248 13.50 19.99 -15.20
C PRO A 248 13.02 19.21 -16.42
N ASP A 249 13.92 18.62 -17.18
CA ASP A 249 13.64 18.02 -18.50
C ASP A 249 14.42 16.71 -18.73
N GLY A 250 14.23 16.11 -19.90
CA GLY A 250 14.84 14.84 -20.29
C GLY A 250 16.36 14.90 -20.41
N ASP A 251 16.90 15.97 -20.97
CA ASP A 251 18.36 16.14 -21.13
C ASP A 251 19.03 16.20 -19.74
N ALA A 252 18.49 17.02 -18.82
CA ALA A 252 18.98 17.08 -17.45
C ALA A 252 18.83 15.74 -16.71
N ALA A 253 17.76 14.99 -16.99
CA ALA A 253 17.56 13.66 -16.43
C ALA A 253 18.60 12.65 -16.95
N ALA A 254 18.96 12.70 -18.24
CA ALA A 254 20.00 11.85 -18.80
C ALA A 254 21.35 12.08 -18.13
N ASP A 255 21.76 13.34 -17.93
CA ASP A 255 23.01 13.70 -17.23
C ASP A 255 22.97 13.24 -15.77
N PHE A 256 21.84 13.46 -15.08
CA PHE A 256 21.65 13.05 -13.69
C PHE A 256 21.70 11.52 -13.53
N PHE A 257 21.02 10.76 -14.39
CA PHE A 257 21.06 9.30 -14.34
C PHE A 257 22.44 8.75 -14.70
N ALA A 258 23.16 9.37 -15.63
CA ALA A 258 24.51 8.96 -15.98
C ALA A 258 25.50 9.14 -14.80
N SER A 259 25.28 10.13 -13.94
CA SER A 259 26.07 10.37 -12.72
C SER A 259 25.68 9.40 -11.59
N ASP A 260 24.39 9.31 -11.28
CA ASP A 260 23.93 8.73 -10.02
C ASP A 260 23.32 7.34 -10.13
N PHE A 261 22.88 6.95 -11.34
CA PHE A 261 22.25 5.67 -11.65
C PHE A 261 22.82 5.02 -12.91
N ALA A 262 24.15 5.08 -13.07
CA ALA A 262 24.84 4.68 -14.30
C ALA A 262 24.50 3.24 -14.76
N ASP A 263 24.31 2.32 -13.84
CA ASP A 263 23.90 0.95 -14.13
C ASP A 263 22.41 0.81 -14.54
N ALA A 264 21.57 1.79 -14.23
CA ALA A 264 20.17 1.84 -14.66
C ALA A 264 20.01 2.42 -16.08
N VAL A 265 20.91 3.32 -16.54
CA VAL A 265 20.80 3.98 -17.85
C VAL A 265 20.59 3.00 -19.00
N PRO A 266 21.41 1.93 -19.19
CA PRO A 266 21.21 0.98 -20.29
C PRO A 266 19.91 0.18 -20.20
N LEU A 267 19.25 0.20 -19.06
CA LEU A 267 17.99 -0.51 -18.81
C LEU A 267 16.77 0.31 -19.26
N ILE A 268 16.88 1.64 -19.29
CA ILE A 268 15.78 2.60 -19.54
C ILE A 268 16.04 3.32 -20.88
N PRO A 269 15.86 2.68 -22.04
CA PRO A 269 16.20 3.26 -23.33
C PRO A 269 15.34 4.47 -23.75
N GLN A 270 14.21 4.69 -23.05
CA GLN A 270 13.30 5.82 -23.29
C GLN A 270 13.36 6.85 -22.14
N LEU A 271 14.46 6.91 -21.37
CA LEU A 271 14.60 7.73 -20.18
C LEU A 271 14.16 9.18 -20.40
N GLU A 272 14.73 9.87 -21.36
CA GLU A 272 14.42 11.28 -21.70
C GLU A 272 12.93 11.44 -22.06
N ALA A 273 12.43 10.60 -22.97
CA ALA A 273 11.05 10.67 -23.44
C ALA A 273 10.03 10.34 -22.33
N ASP A 274 10.32 9.36 -21.48
CA ASP A 274 9.47 9.03 -20.35
C ASP A 274 9.51 10.14 -19.28
N TYR A 275 10.68 10.73 -19.05
CA TYR A 275 10.85 11.82 -18.12
C TYR A 275 10.05 13.07 -18.53
N GLU A 276 10.11 13.44 -19.80
CA GLU A 276 9.33 14.55 -20.39
C GLU A 276 7.82 14.31 -20.30
N ARG A 277 7.40 13.11 -20.69
CA ARG A 277 5.98 12.78 -20.83
C ARG A 277 5.26 12.61 -19.49
N ASN A 278 5.93 12.02 -18.50
CA ASN A 278 5.28 11.66 -17.25
C ASN A 278 5.30 12.82 -16.25
N PRO A 279 4.18 13.16 -15.63
CA PRO A 279 4.14 14.24 -14.64
C PRO A 279 4.85 13.85 -13.34
N VAL A 280 5.25 14.86 -12.58
CA VAL A 280 5.69 14.66 -11.20
C VAL A 280 4.46 14.49 -10.32
N GLY A 281 4.38 13.35 -9.65
CA GLY A 281 3.37 13.08 -8.64
C GLY A 281 3.78 13.59 -7.27
N SER A 282 2.82 14.02 -6.46
CA SER A 282 3.04 14.42 -5.08
C SER A 282 2.66 13.30 -4.11
N LEU A 283 3.30 13.28 -2.95
CA LEU A 283 3.08 12.30 -1.90
C LEU A 283 2.50 12.99 -0.67
N ALA A 284 1.48 12.38 -0.07
CA ALA A 284 0.87 12.89 1.14
C ALA A 284 0.32 11.76 2.02
N THR A 285 0.21 12.04 3.30
CA THR A 285 -0.51 11.23 4.27
C THR A 285 -1.79 11.94 4.67
N LEU A 286 -2.92 11.27 4.54
CA LEU A 286 -4.24 11.74 4.96
C LEU A 286 -4.59 11.10 6.29
N THR A 287 -4.90 11.91 7.29
CA THR A 287 -5.44 11.45 8.58
C THR A 287 -6.79 12.08 8.87
N LEU A 288 -7.68 11.30 9.46
CA LEU A 288 -9.01 11.70 9.89
C LEU A 288 -9.23 11.29 11.35
N ASP A 289 -9.96 12.11 12.10
CA ASP A 289 -10.39 11.78 13.47
C ASP A 289 -11.75 11.04 13.46
N ARG A 290 -12.43 11.00 12.30
CA ARG A 290 -13.71 10.32 12.10
C ARG A 290 -13.83 9.81 10.67
N TRP A 291 -14.24 8.55 10.51
CA TRP A 291 -14.44 7.92 9.20
C TRP A 291 -15.91 7.72 8.83
N ARG A 292 -16.85 8.08 9.68
CA ARG A 292 -18.29 7.82 9.49
C ARG A 292 -19.18 9.00 9.81
N ILE A 293 -20.38 8.99 9.27
CA ILE A 293 -21.52 9.82 9.66
C ILE A 293 -22.61 8.89 10.16
N ASP A 294 -22.68 8.70 11.48
CA ASP A 294 -23.62 7.78 12.13
C ASP A 294 -23.67 6.41 11.41
N GLY A 295 -24.85 5.89 11.09
CA GLY A 295 -25.06 4.73 10.23
C GLY A 295 -25.31 5.06 8.76
N ARG A 296 -25.03 6.29 8.29
CA ARG A 296 -25.37 6.74 6.93
C ARG A 296 -24.23 6.61 5.94
N ALA A 297 -23.00 6.87 6.39
CA ALA A 297 -21.83 6.76 5.53
C ALA A 297 -20.58 6.35 6.32
N VAL A 298 -19.66 5.63 5.66
CA VAL A 298 -18.34 5.27 6.17
C VAL A 298 -17.32 5.30 5.04
N LEU A 299 -16.05 5.62 5.36
CA LEU A 299 -14.92 5.64 4.44
C LEU A 299 -14.04 4.41 4.64
N VAL A 300 -13.44 3.89 3.55
CA VAL A 300 -12.50 2.76 3.55
C VAL A 300 -11.29 3.05 2.66
N GLY A 301 -10.15 2.47 3.00
CA GLY A 301 -8.92 2.59 2.22
C GLY A 301 -8.45 4.05 2.09
N ASP A 302 -7.92 4.40 0.92
CA ASP A 302 -7.34 5.74 0.68
C ASP A 302 -8.36 6.89 0.86
N ALA A 303 -9.67 6.62 0.82
CA ALA A 303 -10.67 7.64 1.14
C ALA A 303 -10.64 8.05 2.61
N ALA A 304 -10.21 7.15 3.50
CA ALA A 304 -10.09 7.36 4.95
C ALA A 304 -8.64 7.66 5.39
N HIS A 305 -7.63 7.01 4.78
CA HIS A 305 -6.27 7.00 5.31
C HIS A 305 -5.22 6.81 4.22
N ALA A 306 -5.27 7.58 3.15
CA ALA A 306 -4.21 7.57 2.14
C ALA A 306 -2.83 7.75 2.79
N MET A 307 -1.84 7.01 2.28
CA MET A 307 -0.50 6.98 2.85
C MET A 307 0.58 6.99 1.77
N VAL A 308 1.80 7.34 2.18
CA VAL A 308 2.97 7.26 1.31
C VAL A 308 3.32 5.80 0.98
N PRO A 309 3.86 5.50 -0.22
CA PRO A 309 3.95 4.13 -0.74
C PRO A 309 5.12 3.30 -0.19
N PHE A 310 5.97 3.86 0.64
CA PHE A 310 7.29 3.29 0.95
C PHE A 310 7.30 1.95 1.70
N HIS A 311 6.22 1.60 2.38
CA HIS A 311 6.08 0.26 2.98
C HIS A 311 5.31 -0.72 2.08
N GLY A 312 4.71 -0.25 0.98
CA GLY A 312 3.89 -1.07 0.09
C GLY A 312 2.59 -1.57 0.71
N GLN A 313 2.07 -0.91 1.75
CA GLN A 313 0.94 -1.43 2.53
C GLN A 313 -0.41 -0.74 2.27
N GLY A 314 -0.49 0.31 1.45
CA GLY A 314 -1.75 1.03 1.22
C GLY A 314 -2.88 0.11 0.73
N MET A 315 -2.64 -0.69 -0.31
CA MET A 315 -3.60 -1.67 -0.81
C MET A 315 -3.91 -2.77 0.23
N ASN A 316 -2.89 -3.33 0.87
CA ASN A 316 -3.06 -4.40 1.85
C ASN A 316 -3.91 -3.94 3.05
N CYS A 317 -3.68 -2.72 3.53
CA CYS A 317 -4.47 -2.09 4.59
C CYS A 317 -5.91 -1.87 4.15
N ALA A 318 -6.13 -1.34 2.93
CA ALA A 318 -7.46 -1.15 2.37
C ALA A 318 -8.22 -2.48 2.18
N PHE A 319 -7.52 -3.56 1.86
CA PHE A 319 -8.12 -4.89 1.74
C PHE A 319 -8.50 -5.48 3.11
N GLU A 320 -7.70 -5.24 4.15
CA GLU A 320 -8.10 -5.55 5.52
C GLU A 320 -9.33 -4.74 5.96
N ASP A 321 -9.44 -3.45 5.55
CA ASP A 321 -10.63 -2.65 5.81
C ASP A 321 -11.88 -3.28 5.18
N CYS A 322 -11.77 -3.77 3.93
CA CYS A 322 -12.89 -4.42 3.26
C CYS A 322 -13.39 -5.67 4.03
N VAL A 323 -12.45 -6.48 4.52
CA VAL A 323 -12.79 -7.65 5.35
C VAL A 323 -13.43 -7.22 6.67
N ALA A 324 -12.80 -6.29 7.39
CA ALA A 324 -13.27 -5.82 8.69
C ALA A 324 -14.66 -5.16 8.60
N LEU A 325 -14.92 -4.33 7.56
CA LEU A 325 -16.23 -3.73 7.36
C LEU A 325 -17.28 -4.78 7.00
N ALA A 326 -16.94 -5.75 6.15
CA ALA A 326 -17.87 -6.84 5.81
C ALA A 326 -18.21 -7.71 7.04
N ASP A 327 -17.23 -7.98 7.92
CA ASP A 327 -17.42 -8.72 9.17
C ASP A 327 -18.24 -7.91 10.19
N ALA A 328 -17.99 -6.61 10.30
CA ALA A 328 -18.77 -5.72 11.17
C ALA A 328 -20.24 -5.64 10.73
N LEU A 329 -20.51 -5.57 9.42
CA LEU A 329 -21.87 -5.57 8.86
C LEU A 329 -22.61 -6.90 9.05
N GLU A 330 -21.90 -8.02 9.16
CA GLU A 330 -22.49 -9.33 9.50
C GLU A 330 -22.79 -9.46 11.01
N SER A 331 -21.94 -8.85 11.83
CA SER A 331 -21.99 -9.00 13.29
C SER A 331 -22.97 -8.04 13.97
N HIS A 332 -23.45 -7.01 13.26
CA HIS A 332 -24.31 -5.97 13.83
C HIS A 332 -25.55 -5.74 12.95
N ASP A 333 -26.72 -5.64 13.58
CA ASP A 333 -27.99 -5.43 12.85
C ASP A 333 -28.14 -3.96 12.35
N ALA A 334 -27.49 -3.00 13.02
CA ALA A 334 -27.58 -1.58 12.68
C ALA A 334 -26.27 -1.08 12.04
N PHE A 335 -26.38 -0.31 10.95
CA PHE A 335 -25.24 0.31 10.27
C PHE A 335 -24.38 1.16 11.21
N GLU A 336 -25.00 1.90 12.14
CA GLU A 336 -24.25 2.73 13.08
C GLU A 336 -23.34 1.91 14.00
N ALA A 337 -23.83 0.79 14.50
CA ALA A 337 -23.04 -0.12 15.33
C ALA A 337 -21.90 -0.77 14.51
N ALA A 338 -22.21 -1.24 13.28
CA ALA A 338 -21.23 -1.82 12.38
C ALA A 338 -20.12 -0.81 12.02
N PHE A 339 -20.49 0.40 11.62
CA PHE A 339 -19.52 1.45 11.24
C PHE A 339 -18.69 1.93 12.43
N SER A 340 -19.30 1.98 13.63
CA SER A 340 -18.58 2.32 14.86
C SER A 340 -17.55 1.25 15.24
N ALA A 341 -17.92 -0.02 15.14
CA ALA A 341 -17.01 -1.14 15.42
C ALA A 341 -15.84 -1.18 14.42
N PHE A 342 -16.15 -1.04 13.12
CA PHE A 342 -15.15 -0.95 12.06
C PHE A 342 -14.16 0.20 12.30
N GLU A 343 -14.66 1.42 12.52
CA GLU A 343 -13.84 2.61 12.78
C GLU A 343 -12.92 2.39 14.00
N ALA A 344 -13.47 1.88 15.10
CA ALA A 344 -12.72 1.63 16.34
C ALA A 344 -11.59 0.60 16.16
N GLU A 345 -11.81 -0.43 15.32
CA GLU A 345 -10.82 -1.44 15.00
C GLU A 345 -9.75 -0.92 14.04
N ARG A 346 -10.17 -0.24 12.95
CA ARG A 346 -9.27 0.02 11.84
C ARG A 346 -8.48 1.33 11.97
N MET A 347 -9.03 2.34 12.61
CA MET A 347 -8.37 3.66 12.73
C MET A 347 -7.00 3.59 13.43
N PRO A 348 -6.82 2.92 14.57
CA PRO A 348 -5.48 2.79 15.16
C PRO A 348 -4.51 1.97 14.30
N ASN A 349 -5.00 1.00 13.55
CA ASN A 349 -4.19 0.20 12.64
C ASN A 349 -3.72 1.03 11.42
N ALA A 350 -4.60 1.84 10.83
CA ALA A 350 -4.24 2.74 9.74
C ALA A 350 -3.21 3.79 10.21
N ALA A 351 -3.41 4.39 11.38
CA ALA A 351 -2.44 5.33 11.95
C ALA A 351 -1.06 4.69 12.16
N ALA A 352 -1.03 3.45 12.66
CA ALA A 352 0.21 2.71 12.85
C ALA A 352 0.96 2.44 11.54
N ILE A 353 0.26 1.97 10.50
CA ILE A 353 0.93 1.70 9.22
C ILE A 353 1.33 2.98 8.47
N GLN A 354 0.58 4.08 8.62
CA GLN A 354 0.97 5.39 8.11
C GLN A 354 2.29 5.85 8.75
N HIS A 355 2.41 5.71 10.07
CA HIS A 355 3.65 6.02 10.80
C HIS A 355 4.81 5.14 10.33
N MET A 356 4.62 3.82 10.25
CA MET A 356 5.65 2.88 9.78
C MET A 356 6.07 3.15 8.33
N ALA A 357 5.16 3.60 7.47
CA ALA A 357 5.48 3.94 6.09
C ALA A 357 6.40 5.17 5.98
N LEU A 358 6.19 6.18 6.82
CA LEU A 358 7.09 7.33 6.92
C LEU A 358 8.45 6.96 7.50
N GLU A 359 8.51 6.13 8.57
CA GLU A 359 9.76 5.63 9.11
C GLU A 359 10.57 4.82 8.08
N ASN A 360 9.88 3.93 7.34
CA ASN A 360 10.54 3.13 6.29
C ASN A 360 11.09 4.00 5.15
N TYR A 361 10.44 5.12 4.85
CA TYR A 361 10.98 6.10 3.89
C TYR A 361 12.33 6.65 4.35
N LEU A 362 12.41 7.11 5.60
CA LEU A 362 13.65 7.63 6.18
C LEU A 362 14.73 6.55 6.25
N GLU A 363 14.35 5.31 6.58
CA GLU A 363 15.27 4.17 6.60
C GLU A 363 15.83 3.85 5.22
N MET A 364 14.96 3.71 4.22
CA MET A 364 15.35 3.39 2.84
C MET A 364 16.22 4.48 2.22
N ARG A 365 15.95 5.74 2.56
CA ARG A 365 16.65 6.90 2.05
C ARG A 365 18.03 7.10 2.70
N ASP A 366 18.08 7.07 4.05
CA ASP A 366 19.20 7.61 4.83
C ASP A 366 20.06 6.54 5.53
N ARG A 367 19.56 5.32 5.77
CA ARG A 367 20.19 4.40 6.73
C ARG A 367 20.70 3.07 6.15
N VAL A 368 20.35 2.73 4.93
CA VAL A 368 20.67 1.40 4.36
C VAL A 368 22.18 1.13 4.32
N ASP A 369 23.01 2.18 4.24
CA ASP A 369 24.48 2.09 4.23
C ASP A 369 25.14 2.37 5.60
N ASP A 370 24.37 2.66 6.65
CA ASP A 370 24.87 2.91 8.00
C ASP A 370 25.42 1.63 8.64
N ALA A 371 26.61 1.71 9.25
CA ALA A 371 27.28 0.56 9.88
C ALA A 371 26.49 0.05 11.09
N ASP A 372 25.95 0.96 11.91
CA ASP A 372 25.12 0.59 13.08
C ASP A 372 23.83 -0.05 12.65
N TYR A 373 23.20 0.44 11.58
CA TYR A 373 21.99 -0.19 11.01
C TYR A 373 22.27 -1.62 10.55
N ARG A 374 23.37 -1.84 9.81
CA ARG A 374 23.75 -3.20 9.36
C ARG A 374 24.04 -4.13 10.52
N LEU A 375 24.69 -3.63 11.57
CA LEU A 375 24.96 -4.40 12.79
C LEU A 375 23.67 -4.79 13.51
N GLN A 376 22.74 -3.83 13.68
CA GLN A 376 21.42 -4.08 14.27
C GLN A 376 20.59 -5.04 13.42
N ARG A 377 20.62 -4.93 12.09
CA ARG A 377 19.91 -5.85 11.19
C ARG A 377 20.45 -7.28 11.29
N ALA A 378 21.76 -7.44 11.36
CA ALA A 378 22.36 -8.77 11.56
C ALA A 378 21.99 -9.37 12.93
N LEU A 379 21.99 -8.54 13.99
CA LEU A 379 21.55 -8.98 15.33
C LEU A 379 20.05 -9.35 15.35
N GLU A 380 19.21 -8.60 14.63
CA GLU A 380 17.77 -8.89 14.51
C GLU A 380 17.50 -10.30 13.99
N LEU A 381 18.22 -10.71 12.93
CA LEU A 381 18.10 -12.06 12.36
C LEU A 381 18.54 -13.14 13.36
N MET A 382 19.64 -12.90 14.07
CA MET A 382 20.10 -13.84 15.11
C MET A 382 19.11 -13.95 16.27
N LEU A 383 18.48 -12.85 16.68
CA LEU A 383 17.45 -12.84 17.72
C LEU A 383 16.16 -13.53 17.29
N GLN A 384 15.78 -13.43 16.03
CA GLN A 384 14.69 -14.19 15.45
C GLN A 384 14.91 -15.69 15.58
N ASP A 385 16.11 -16.18 15.25
CA ASP A 385 16.46 -17.60 15.38
C ASP A 385 16.51 -18.08 16.84
N ARG A 386 16.97 -17.22 17.76
CA ARG A 386 17.05 -17.54 19.20
C ARG A 386 15.71 -17.47 19.91
N HIS A 387 14.81 -16.60 19.47
CA HIS A 387 13.53 -16.31 20.09
C HIS A 387 12.38 -16.25 19.07
N PRO A 388 12.16 -17.29 18.25
CA PRO A 388 11.29 -17.25 17.05
C PRO A 388 9.84 -16.85 17.35
N HIS A 389 9.35 -17.07 18.58
CA HIS A 389 7.99 -16.71 19.02
C HIS A 389 7.92 -15.41 19.83
N ARG A 390 9.04 -14.72 20.03
CA ARG A 390 9.10 -13.46 20.77
C ARG A 390 9.69 -12.33 19.97
N PHE A 391 10.82 -12.58 19.32
CA PHE A 391 11.51 -11.59 18.51
C PHE A 391 11.23 -11.87 17.04
N VAL A 392 10.21 -11.21 16.49
CA VAL A 392 9.81 -11.33 15.09
C VAL A 392 10.15 -10.02 14.39
N PRO A 393 10.97 -10.01 13.35
CA PRO A 393 11.36 -8.80 12.64
C PRO A 393 10.16 -7.94 12.22
N HIS A 394 10.34 -6.62 12.29
CA HIS A 394 9.30 -5.65 11.94
C HIS A 394 8.66 -5.97 10.57
N TYR A 395 9.50 -6.17 9.55
CA TYR A 395 9.02 -6.44 8.20
C TYR A 395 8.18 -7.72 8.10
N ALA A 396 8.58 -8.77 8.83
CA ALA A 396 7.82 -10.02 8.87
C ALA A 396 6.45 -9.85 9.54
N MET A 397 6.37 -9.12 10.64
CA MET A 397 5.08 -8.80 11.31
C MET A 397 4.12 -8.05 10.39
N VAL A 398 4.64 -7.13 9.59
CA VAL A 398 3.82 -6.28 8.70
C VAL A 398 3.43 -7.02 7.42
N SER A 399 4.37 -7.77 6.79
CA SER A 399 4.18 -8.30 5.45
C SER A 399 3.76 -9.77 5.38
N PHE A 400 4.17 -10.59 6.37
CA PHE A 400 3.93 -12.06 6.34
C PHE A 400 2.93 -12.52 7.39
N MET A 401 2.52 -11.63 8.29
CA MET A 401 1.55 -11.93 9.35
C MET A 401 0.34 -11.01 9.25
N ARG A 402 -0.74 -11.38 9.95
CA ARG A 402 -1.98 -10.61 10.04
C ARG A 402 -2.26 -10.05 11.43
N ILE A 403 -1.24 -9.91 12.24
CA ILE A 403 -1.39 -9.21 13.53
C ILE A 403 -1.77 -7.75 13.29
N PRO A 404 -2.54 -7.10 14.16
CA PRO A 404 -2.89 -5.70 14.00
C PRO A 404 -1.65 -4.82 13.81
N TYR A 405 -1.69 -3.86 12.88
CA TYR A 405 -0.54 -2.97 12.63
C TYR A 405 -0.12 -2.19 13.89
N ALA A 406 -1.09 -1.81 14.73
CA ALA A 406 -0.81 -1.16 16.00
C ALA A 406 0.05 -2.03 16.92
N VAL A 407 -0.22 -3.35 16.98
CA VAL A 407 0.59 -4.32 17.73
C VAL A 407 1.97 -4.49 17.10
N ALA A 408 2.05 -4.53 15.77
CA ALA A 408 3.33 -4.61 15.07
C ALA A 408 4.21 -3.38 15.35
N LEU A 409 3.64 -2.18 15.35
CA LEU A 409 4.33 -0.93 15.69
C LEU A 409 4.87 -0.96 17.12
N GLU A 410 4.01 -1.22 18.11
CA GLU A 410 4.41 -1.29 19.52
C GLU A 410 5.57 -2.27 19.76
N ARG A 411 5.45 -3.47 19.19
CA ARG A 411 6.51 -4.49 19.30
C ARG A 411 7.81 -4.07 18.63
N SER A 412 7.72 -3.42 17.48
CA SER A 412 8.89 -2.93 16.74
C SER A 412 9.65 -1.86 17.50
N GLU A 413 8.95 -0.97 18.22
CA GLU A 413 9.58 0.02 19.09
C GLU A 413 10.35 -0.64 20.25
N ILE A 414 9.75 -1.66 20.89
CA ILE A 414 10.42 -2.43 21.96
C ILE A 414 11.65 -3.14 21.38
N GLN A 415 11.53 -3.80 20.25
CA GLN A 415 12.63 -4.52 19.59
C GLN A 415 13.78 -3.58 19.21
N ARG A 416 13.45 -2.41 18.61
CA ARG A 416 14.43 -1.36 18.31
C ARG A 416 15.22 -0.95 19.54
N GLY A 417 14.53 -0.72 20.68
CA GLY A 417 15.19 -0.41 21.94
C GLY A 417 16.12 -1.53 22.44
N ILE A 418 15.77 -2.80 22.22
CA ILE A 418 16.64 -3.95 22.55
C ILE A 418 17.88 -3.93 21.67
N LEU A 419 17.72 -3.79 20.34
CA LEU A 419 18.81 -3.75 19.38
C LEU A 419 19.79 -2.60 19.69
N GLN A 420 19.29 -1.40 19.89
CA GLN A 420 20.11 -0.21 20.21
C GLN A 420 20.93 -0.39 21.48
N ARG A 421 20.33 -0.96 22.55
CA ARG A 421 21.09 -1.23 23.79
C ARG A 421 22.12 -2.32 23.61
N ALA A 422 21.78 -3.37 22.85
CA ALA A 422 22.69 -4.51 22.61
C ALA A 422 23.89 -4.14 21.76
N THR A 423 23.74 -3.18 20.81
CA THR A 423 24.81 -2.75 19.91
C THR A 423 25.54 -1.48 20.36
N ALA A 424 25.14 -0.89 21.50
CA ALA A 424 25.75 0.35 21.97
C ALA A 424 27.25 0.17 22.26
N GLY A 425 28.09 0.88 21.50
CA GLY A 425 29.55 0.89 21.72
C GLY A 425 30.29 -0.35 21.27
N ILE A 426 29.67 -1.23 20.45
CA ILE A 426 30.33 -2.37 19.84
C ILE A 426 30.37 -2.22 18.29
N GLU A 427 31.42 -2.75 17.69
CA GLU A 427 31.59 -2.75 16.24
C GLU A 427 31.29 -4.12 15.59
N HIS A 428 31.31 -5.19 16.40
CA HIS A 428 31.14 -6.57 15.92
C HIS A 428 30.23 -7.38 16.84
N LEU A 429 29.41 -8.26 16.26
CA LEU A 429 28.47 -9.12 16.98
C LEU A 429 29.13 -10.11 17.97
N ASP A 430 30.39 -10.40 17.80
CA ASP A 430 31.15 -11.25 18.72
C ASP A 430 31.26 -10.65 20.15
N ALA A 431 31.08 -9.33 20.27
CA ALA A 431 31.11 -8.61 21.54
C ALA A 431 29.74 -8.56 22.26
N ILE A 432 28.68 -9.19 21.72
CA ILE A 432 27.34 -9.21 22.30
C ILE A 432 27.30 -9.94 23.63
N ASP A 433 26.77 -9.30 24.66
CA ASP A 433 26.37 -9.97 25.90
C ASP A 433 25.02 -10.69 25.72
N TRP A 434 25.10 -11.92 25.22
CA TRP A 434 23.93 -12.75 24.95
C TRP A 434 23.06 -13.00 26.20
N ALA A 435 23.66 -13.07 27.40
CA ALA A 435 22.88 -13.29 28.62
C ALA A 435 21.99 -12.08 28.93
N ALA A 436 22.55 -10.87 28.79
CA ALA A 436 21.80 -9.64 28.99
C ALA A 436 20.71 -9.44 27.91
N VAL A 437 21.04 -9.70 26.64
CA VAL A 437 20.09 -9.55 25.51
C VAL A 437 18.96 -10.57 25.60
N ASP A 438 19.24 -11.84 25.89
CA ASP A 438 18.21 -12.88 26.06
C ASP A 438 17.27 -12.55 27.25
N ALA A 439 17.80 -11.99 28.33
CA ALA A 439 17.00 -11.55 29.48
C ALA A 439 16.11 -10.35 29.11
N ASP A 440 16.64 -9.39 28.35
CA ASP A 440 15.88 -8.21 27.88
C ASP A 440 14.73 -8.62 26.94
N VAL A 441 15.00 -9.52 25.99
CA VAL A 441 13.98 -10.10 25.11
C VAL A 441 12.86 -10.78 25.90
N ARG A 442 13.20 -11.68 26.85
CA ARG A 442 12.20 -12.42 27.62
C ARG A 442 11.37 -11.54 28.53
N SER A 443 11.96 -10.46 29.07
CA SER A 443 11.26 -9.57 30.00
C SER A 443 10.34 -8.57 29.32
N ARG A 444 10.67 -8.15 28.07
CA ARG A 444 9.94 -7.09 27.36
C ARG A 444 9.02 -7.58 26.27
N LEU A 445 9.30 -8.75 25.66
CA LEU A 445 8.51 -9.29 24.58
C LEU A 445 7.76 -10.54 25.02
N GLY A 446 6.43 -10.45 25.09
CA GLY A 446 5.56 -11.61 25.24
C GLY A 446 5.61 -12.53 24.02
N LEU A 447 5.08 -13.75 24.14
CA LEU A 447 4.87 -14.62 22.99
C LEU A 447 3.97 -13.94 21.97
N LEU A 448 4.30 -14.06 20.70
CA LEU A 448 3.47 -13.58 19.61
C LEU A 448 2.64 -14.75 19.09
N GLU A 449 1.32 -14.67 19.26
CA GLU A 449 0.39 -15.66 18.73
C GLU A 449 0.36 -15.59 17.20
N GLY A 450 0.23 -16.75 16.53
CA GLY A 450 0.17 -16.83 15.06
C GLY A 450 1.53 -16.88 14.36
N THR A 451 2.65 -17.01 15.08
CA THR A 451 3.92 -17.37 14.45
C THR A 451 3.87 -18.82 13.96
N PRO A 452 4.22 -19.10 12.70
CA PRO A 452 4.38 -20.49 12.24
C PRO A 452 5.37 -21.24 13.12
N ALA A 453 5.09 -22.52 13.40
CA ALA A 453 5.94 -23.39 14.19
C ALA A 453 7.27 -23.70 13.49
#